data_a30b403ef38ab5c9e2d36af865cf9c8d
#
_entry.id   a30b403ef38ab5c9e2d36af865cf9c8d
#
_cell.length_a   1.000
_cell.length_b   1.000
_cell.length_c   1.000
_cell.angle_alpha   90.00
_cell.angle_beta   90.00
_cell.angle_gamma   90.00
#
_symmetry.space_group_name_H-M   'P 1'
#
loop_
_entity.id
_entity.type
_entity.pdbx_description
1 polymer ?
#
loop_
_entity_poly.entity_id
_entity_poly.type
_entity_poly.pdbx_seq_one_letter_code
_entity_poly.pdbx_strand_id
1 'polypeptide(L)'
;MSQPLSTLKTFKHAGQTVAYHELAALEALRGAPLAQLPYVVRILLESAVRNQAHPAYQWSHVEALARWQPGADGAAEIPYLPARVLLQDLTGVPCVVDLASLRSEVVRRGGDPGLIEPLVPVDLVVDHSVQIDCSASFDALLKNMEIEFGRNHERYEFLRWGQQTFKKLRIVPPGVGICHQVNLEFLADGVHAEPQADGTLLAYPRSEEHTSEL
;
A
#
# COMPACT_ATOMS: atom_id res chain seq x y z
N MET A 1 -28.52 7.84 16.38
CA MET A 1 -27.19 7.42 15.92
C MET A 1 -26.82 6.16 16.71
N SER A 2 -26.87 4.98 16.10
CA SER A 2 -26.43 3.74 16.75
C SER A 2 -24.93 3.82 17.03
N GLN A 3 -24.49 3.47 18.23
CA GLN A 3 -23.08 3.37 18.56
C GLN A 3 -22.40 2.43 17.55
N PRO A 4 -21.20 2.78 17.06
CA PRO A 4 -20.46 1.90 16.16
C PRO A 4 -20.22 0.56 16.87
N LEU A 5 -20.59 -0.53 16.20
CA LEU A 5 -20.34 -1.88 16.70
C LEU A 5 -18.84 -2.05 16.95
N SER A 6 -18.46 -2.49 18.14
CA SER A 6 -17.05 -2.73 18.47
C SER A 6 -16.57 -3.97 17.71
N THR A 7 -15.82 -3.73 16.62
CA THR A 7 -15.23 -4.79 15.80
C THR A 7 -13.80 -5.13 16.24
N LEU A 8 -13.14 -4.26 17.00
CA LEU A 8 -11.75 -4.43 17.41
C LEU A 8 -11.62 -5.57 18.43
N LYS A 9 -10.79 -6.55 18.11
CA LYS A 9 -10.42 -7.71 18.95
C LYS A 9 -8.91 -7.83 19.05
N THR A 10 -8.45 -8.60 20.03
CA THR A 10 -7.01 -8.85 20.23
C THR A 10 -6.75 -10.32 20.49
N PHE A 11 -5.55 -10.76 20.11
CA PHE A 11 -5.01 -12.07 20.49
C PHE A 11 -3.50 -11.95 20.77
N LYS A 12 -2.91 -12.99 21.33
CA LYS A 12 -1.45 -13.07 21.55
C LYS A 12 -0.80 -13.90 20.47
N HIS A 13 0.27 -13.37 19.87
CA HIS A 13 1.11 -14.09 18.91
C HIS A 13 2.58 -13.77 19.18
N ALA A 14 3.42 -14.79 19.35
CA ALA A 14 4.85 -14.65 19.61
C ALA A 14 5.19 -13.63 20.72
N GLY A 15 4.40 -13.59 21.79
CA GLY A 15 4.57 -12.67 22.91
C GLY A 15 4.03 -11.26 22.71
N GLN A 16 3.62 -10.90 21.49
CA GLN A 16 3.03 -9.60 21.15
C GLN A 16 1.49 -9.65 21.21
N THR A 17 0.88 -8.51 21.50
CA THR A 17 -0.57 -8.33 21.37
C THR A 17 -0.87 -7.87 19.95
N VAL A 18 -1.73 -8.62 19.26
CA VAL A 18 -2.18 -8.30 17.91
C VAL A 18 -3.67 -7.92 17.96
N ALA A 19 -3.99 -6.74 17.46
CA ALA A 19 -5.35 -6.26 17.29
C ALA A 19 -5.79 -6.49 15.83
N TYR A 20 -7.07 -6.72 15.62
CA TYR A 20 -7.69 -6.86 14.29
C TYR A 20 -9.17 -6.52 14.34
N HIS A 21 -9.77 -6.22 13.19
CA HIS A 21 -11.22 -6.00 13.09
C HIS A 21 -11.95 -7.30 12.77
N GLU A 22 -12.76 -7.79 13.74
CA GLU A 22 -13.59 -8.97 13.56
C GLU A 22 -14.88 -8.61 12.81
N LEU A 23 -14.98 -9.04 11.56
CA LEU A 23 -16.13 -8.69 10.71
C LEU A 23 -17.43 -9.38 11.15
N ALA A 24 -17.36 -10.52 11.84
CA ALA A 24 -18.55 -11.22 12.34
C ALA A 24 -19.45 -10.31 13.20
N ALA A 25 -18.88 -9.32 13.88
CA ALA A 25 -19.65 -8.31 14.62
C ALA A 25 -20.61 -7.49 13.73
N LEU A 26 -20.41 -7.48 12.42
CA LEU A 26 -21.22 -6.74 11.43
C LEU A 26 -22.32 -7.61 10.78
N GLU A 27 -22.43 -8.90 11.12
CA GLU A 27 -23.42 -9.80 10.51
C GLU A 27 -24.86 -9.32 10.73
N ALA A 28 -25.13 -8.65 11.84
CA ALA A 28 -26.43 -8.03 12.10
C ALA A 28 -26.83 -6.96 11.06
N LEU A 29 -25.87 -6.27 10.43
CA LEU A 29 -26.14 -5.30 9.37
C LEU A 29 -26.59 -5.98 8.07
N ARG A 30 -26.08 -7.17 7.81
CA ARG A 30 -26.39 -7.95 6.62
C ARG A 30 -27.66 -8.80 6.78
N GLY A 31 -27.94 -9.29 7.97
CA GLY A 31 -28.96 -10.30 8.24
C GLY A 31 -28.58 -11.72 7.75
N ALA A 32 -27.31 -11.94 7.43
CA ALA A 32 -26.75 -13.22 6.96
C ALA A 32 -25.27 -13.31 7.28
N PRO A 33 -24.65 -14.52 7.31
CA PRO A 33 -23.23 -14.68 7.55
C PRO A 33 -22.37 -13.91 6.54
N LEU A 34 -21.42 -13.11 7.02
CA LEU A 34 -20.47 -12.38 6.16
C LEU A 34 -19.52 -13.30 5.41
N ALA A 35 -19.36 -14.55 5.87
CA ALA A 35 -18.59 -15.58 5.15
C ALA A 35 -19.12 -15.88 3.74
N GLN A 36 -20.38 -15.53 3.45
CA GLN A 36 -20.98 -15.65 2.12
C GLN A 36 -20.56 -14.53 1.15
N LEU A 37 -19.98 -13.42 1.66
CA LEU A 37 -19.45 -12.38 0.81
C LEU A 37 -18.17 -12.86 0.11
N PRO A 38 -17.92 -12.44 -1.15
CA PRO A 38 -16.63 -12.63 -1.79
C PRO A 38 -15.48 -12.09 -0.94
N TYR A 39 -14.30 -12.71 -1.02
CA TYR A 39 -13.13 -12.25 -0.25
C TYR A 39 -12.80 -10.78 -0.49
N VAL A 40 -12.85 -10.32 -1.75
CA VAL A 40 -12.58 -8.92 -2.10
C VAL A 40 -13.53 -7.96 -1.38
N VAL A 41 -14.82 -8.28 -1.30
CA VAL A 41 -15.81 -7.45 -0.58
C VAL A 41 -15.53 -7.43 0.92
N ARG A 42 -15.10 -8.56 1.49
CA ARG A 42 -14.70 -8.63 2.92
C ARG A 42 -13.46 -7.81 3.22
N ILE A 43 -12.48 -7.79 2.30
CA ILE A 43 -11.27 -6.96 2.43
C ILE A 43 -11.63 -5.47 2.36
N LEU A 44 -12.50 -5.08 1.43
CA LEU A 44 -12.98 -3.71 1.34
C LEU A 44 -13.80 -3.31 2.58
N LEU A 45 -14.62 -4.23 3.11
CA LEU A 45 -15.39 -4.01 4.33
C LEU A 45 -14.47 -3.82 5.56
N GLU A 46 -13.42 -4.64 5.70
CA GLU A 46 -12.41 -4.47 6.74
C GLU A 46 -11.73 -3.10 6.62
N SER A 47 -11.29 -2.74 5.41
CA SER A 47 -10.68 -1.44 5.15
C SER A 47 -11.61 -0.27 5.50
N ALA A 48 -12.90 -0.37 5.15
CA ALA A 48 -13.88 0.66 5.50
C ALA A 48 -14.09 0.79 7.02
N VAL A 49 -14.07 -0.31 7.75
CA VAL A 49 -14.17 -0.31 9.21
C VAL A 49 -12.91 0.27 9.85
N ARG A 50 -11.73 -0.18 9.44
CA ARG A 50 -10.45 0.25 9.97
C ARG A 50 -10.19 1.74 9.77
N ASN A 51 -10.62 2.28 8.64
CA ASN A 51 -10.36 3.66 8.25
C ASN A 51 -11.50 4.64 8.62
N GLN A 52 -12.39 4.30 9.55
CA GLN A 52 -13.51 5.17 9.96
C GLN A 52 -13.08 6.55 10.48
N ALA A 53 -11.86 6.69 10.99
CA ALA A 53 -11.31 7.97 11.42
C ALA A 53 -10.87 8.87 10.25
N HIS A 54 -10.71 8.32 9.05
CA HIS A 54 -10.31 9.08 7.87
C HIS A 54 -11.51 9.82 7.28
N PRO A 55 -11.40 11.13 6.94
CA PRO A 55 -12.53 11.97 6.52
C PRO A 55 -13.33 11.47 5.31
N ALA A 56 -12.70 10.68 4.43
CA ALA A 56 -13.37 10.12 3.26
C ALA A 56 -14.35 8.98 3.62
N TYR A 57 -14.19 8.33 4.78
CA TYR A 57 -15.01 7.18 5.17
C TYR A 57 -16.20 7.60 6.02
N GLN A 58 -17.34 6.97 5.74
CA GLN A 58 -18.58 7.12 6.49
C GLN A 58 -19.13 5.74 6.85
N TRP A 59 -19.94 5.67 7.92
CA TRP A 59 -20.56 4.40 8.32
C TRP A 59 -21.45 3.80 7.22
N SER A 60 -22.07 4.64 6.39
CA SER A 60 -22.86 4.21 5.23
C SER A 60 -22.07 3.34 4.23
N HIS A 61 -20.74 3.55 4.11
CA HIS A 61 -19.88 2.70 3.27
C HIS A 61 -19.74 1.29 3.86
N VAL A 62 -19.64 1.19 5.21
CA VAL A 62 -19.64 -0.12 5.91
C VAL A 62 -20.96 -0.83 5.68
N GLU A 63 -22.10 -0.13 5.83
CA GLU A 63 -23.41 -0.72 5.60
C GLU A 63 -23.60 -1.18 4.15
N ALA A 64 -23.18 -0.38 3.19
CA ALA A 64 -23.26 -0.72 1.76
C ALA A 64 -22.45 -1.99 1.44
N LEU A 65 -21.22 -2.09 1.94
CA LEU A 65 -20.36 -3.26 1.75
C LEU A 65 -20.91 -4.50 2.48
N ALA A 66 -21.41 -4.35 3.72
CA ALA A 66 -21.98 -5.47 4.46
C ALA A 66 -23.23 -6.05 3.78
N ARG A 67 -24.04 -5.19 3.15
CA ARG A 67 -25.26 -5.56 2.43
C ARG A 67 -25.04 -5.85 0.94
N TRP A 68 -23.81 -5.85 0.48
CA TRP A 68 -23.50 -6.07 -0.93
C TRP A 68 -24.10 -7.38 -1.46
N GLN A 69 -24.65 -7.33 -2.69
CA GLN A 69 -25.20 -8.45 -3.41
C GLN A 69 -24.80 -8.36 -4.91
N PRO A 70 -24.56 -9.51 -5.60
CA PRO A 70 -24.31 -9.51 -7.02
C PRO A 70 -25.49 -8.93 -7.80
N GLY A 71 -25.21 -8.08 -8.79
CA GLY A 71 -26.23 -7.54 -9.69
C GLY A 71 -27.18 -6.51 -9.08
N ALA A 72 -26.91 -6.02 -7.87
CA ALA A 72 -27.67 -4.92 -7.29
C ALA A 72 -27.45 -3.63 -8.10
N ASP A 73 -28.54 -2.99 -8.54
CA ASP A 73 -28.50 -1.69 -9.20
C ASP A 73 -28.09 -0.60 -8.19
N GLY A 74 -27.29 0.37 -8.64
CA GLY A 74 -26.90 1.53 -7.82
C GLY A 74 -25.78 1.21 -6.84
N ALA A 75 -24.68 0.68 -7.33
CA ALA A 75 -23.46 0.51 -6.53
C ALA A 75 -23.05 1.84 -5.86
N ALA A 76 -22.98 1.85 -4.52
CA ALA A 76 -22.45 2.98 -3.79
C ALA A 76 -20.97 3.16 -4.12
N GLU A 77 -20.55 4.40 -4.34
CA GLU A 77 -19.13 4.73 -4.41
C GLU A 77 -18.50 4.51 -3.03
N ILE A 78 -17.44 3.73 -2.98
CA ILE A 78 -16.72 3.41 -1.75
C ILE A 78 -15.32 4.01 -1.85
N PRO A 79 -14.86 4.82 -0.88
CA PRO A 79 -13.48 5.27 -0.85
C PRO A 79 -12.55 4.07 -0.71
N TYR A 80 -11.44 4.11 -1.42
CA TYR A 80 -10.44 3.06 -1.38
C TYR A 80 -9.10 3.61 -0.87
N LEU A 81 -8.68 3.16 0.30
CA LEU A 81 -7.35 3.39 0.85
C LEU A 81 -6.64 2.03 0.91
N PRO A 82 -5.76 1.73 -0.04
CA PRO A 82 -5.05 0.46 -0.06
C PRO A 82 -4.12 0.32 1.15
N ALA A 83 -3.79 -0.90 1.50
CA ALA A 83 -2.79 -1.17 2.54
C ALA A 83 -1.37 -0.77 2.08
N ARG A 84 -1.15 -0.75 0.76
CA ARG A 84 0.13 -0.44 0.12
C ARG A 84 -0.07 0.02 -1.32
N VAL A 85 0.86 0.83 -1.81
CA VAL A 85 0.98 1.19 -3.23
C VAL A 85 2.23 0.53 -3.81
N LEU A 86 2.10 -0.11 -4.96
CA LEU A 86 3.20 -0.65 -5.74
C LEU A 86 3.42 0.22 -6.97
N LEU A 87 4.63 0.76 -7.12
CA LEU A 87 5.03 1.61 -8.22
C LEU A 87 6.10 0.92 -9.08
N GLN A 88 6.00 1.10 -10.37
CA GLN A 88 7.09 0.86 -11.31
C GLN A 88 7.95 2.13 -11.42
N ASP A 89 9.16 1.99 -11.95
CA ASP A 89 10.08 3.12 -12.08
C ASP A 89 9.61 4.19 -13.08
N LEU A 90 8.93 3.83 -14.16
CA LEU A 90 8.45 4.82 -15.16
C LEU A 90 7.38 5.75 -14.61
N THR A 91 6.48 5.23 -13.78
CA THR A 91 5.41 6.00 -13.15
C THR A 91 5.78 6.47 -11.74
N GLY A 92 6.57 5.68 -11.03
CA GLY A 92 6.91 5.90 -9.63
C GLY A 92 7.96 6.99 -9.41
N VAL A 93 8.96 7.10 -10.28
CA VAL A 93 9.96 8.18 -10.16
C VAL A 93 9.32 9.56 -10.25
N PRO A 94 8.43 9.85 -11.22
CA PRO A 94 7.66 11.11 -11.21
C PRO A 94 6.85 11.35 -9.94
N CYS A 95 6.19 10.33 -9.39
CA CYS A 95 5.49 10.43 -8.10
C CYS A 95 6.41 10.87 -6.97
N VAL A 96 7.62 10.32 -6.89
CA VAL A 96 8.61 10.71 -5.86
C VAL A 96 9.09 12.14 -6.10
N VAL A 97 9.22 12.58 -7.37
CA VAL A 97 9.54 13.98 -7.73
C VAL A 97 8.45 14.94 -7.25
N ASP A 98 7.18 14.57 -7.41
CA ASP A 98 6.06 15.39 -6.93
C ASP A 98 6.09 15.52 -5.39
N LEU A 99 6.33 14.44 -4.67
CA LEU A 99 6.49 14.48 -3.21
C LEU A 99 7.69 15.35 -2.79
N ALA A 100 8.82 15.28 -3.51
CA ALA A 100 9.99 16.12 -3.27
C ALA A 100 9.67 17.60 -3.52
N SER A 101 8.93 17.89 -4.59
CA SER A 101 8.49 19.25 -4.95
C SER A 101 7.56 19.83 -3.89
N LEU A 102 6.62 19.01 -3.36
CA LEU A 102 5.74 19.42 -2.27
C LEU A 102 6.54 19.73 -0.99
N ARG A 103 7.56 18.92 -0.65
CA ARG A 103 8.45 19.23 0.48
C ARG A 103 9.17 20.59 0.30
N SER A 104 9.70 20.82 -0.89
CA SER A 104 10.38 22.08 -1.22
C SER A 104 9.43 23.28 -1.08
N GLU A 105 8.19 23.15 -1.53
CA GLU A 105 7.19 24.22 -1.39
C GLU A 105 6.79 24.45 0.07
N VAL A 106 6.66 23.39 0.88
CA VAL A 106 6.39 23.53 2.31
C VAL A 106 7.52 24.29 3.01
N VAL A 107 8.79 23.96 2.70
CA VAL A 107 9.96 24.70 3.23
C VAL A 107 9.93 26.17 2.79
N ARG A 108 9.64 26.44 1.51
CA ARG A 108 9.54 27.81 0.98
C ARG A 108 8.49 28.65 1.72
N ARG A 109 7.42 28.00 2.23
CA ARG A 109 6.37 28.63 3.05
C ARG A 109 6.70 28.67 4.55
N GLY A 110 7.86 28.20 4.97
CA GLY A 110 8.29 28.17 6.36
C GLY A 110 7.67 27.04 7.18
N GLY A 111 7.14 26.00 6.54
CA GLY A 111 6.57 24.81 7.17
C GLY A 111 7.59 23.67 7.34
N ASP A 112 7.17 22.62 8.03
CA ASP A 112 7.95 21.41 8.23
C ASP A 112 7.78 20.45 7.03
N PRO A 113 8.86 20.14 6.26
CA PRO A 113 8.78 19.20 5.14
C PRO A 113 8.41 17.79 5.57
N GLY A 114 8.63 17.42 6.85
CA GLY A 114 8.23 16.13 7.41
C GLY A 114 6.72 15.86 7.39
N LEU A 115 5.89 16.88 7.17
CA LEU A 115 4.45 16.74 6.97
C LEU A 115 4.08 16.10 5.63
N ILE A 116 5.00 16.13 4.66
CA ILE A 116 4.80 15.49 3.35
C ILE A 116 5.39 14.08 3.40
N GLU A 117 4.52 13.10 3.55
CA GLU A 117 4.81 11.67 3.57
C GLU A 117 3.76 10.91 2.75
N PRO A 118 4.09 9.77 2.15
CA PRO A 118 3.08 8.86 1.64
C PRO A 118 2.07 8.46 2.73
N LEU A 119 0.79 8.48 2.43
CA LEU A 119 -0.26 8.09 3.40
C LEU A 119 -0.16 6.62 3.79
N VAL A 120 0.21 5.77 2.84
CA VAL A 120 0.38 4.32 3.01
C VAL A 120 1.78 3.90 2.59
N PRO A 121 2.27 2.70 2.98
CA PRO A 121 3.53 2.16 2.49
C PRO A 121 3.59 2.13 0.96
N VAL A 122 4.73 2.48 0.40
CA VAL A 122 4.98 2.52 -1.05
C VAL A 122 6.22 1.69 -1.35
N ASP A 123 6.09 0.73 -2.25
CA ASP A 123 7.21 0.01 -2.85
C ASP A 123 7.39 0.43 -4.31
N LEU A 124 8.58 0.92 -4.65
CA LEU A 124 8.93 1.25 -6.02
C LEU A 124 9.96 0.24 -6.52
N VAL A 125 9.64 -0.47 -7.59
CA VAL A 125 10.52 -1.47 -8.21
C VAL A 125 11.10 -0.90 -9.50
N VAL A 126 12.44 -0.90 -9.59
CA VAL A 126 13.15 -0.47 -10.80
C VAL A 126 13.34 -1.69 -11.70
N ASP A 127 12.57 -1.78 -12.77
CA ASP A 127 12.60 -2.92 -13.69
C ASP A 127 12.37 -2.58 -15.16
N HIS A 128 11.31 -1.85 -15.48
CA HIS A 128 10.87 -1.63 -16.86
C HIS A 128 11.75 -0.68 -17.67
N SER A 129 12.50 0.18 -17.01
CA SER A 129 13.42 1.12 -17.67
C SER A 129 14.83 0.55 -17.91
N VAL A 130 15.11 -0.65 -17.40
CA VAL A 130 16.44 -1.29 -17.50
C VAL A 130 16.65 -1.85 -18.89
N GLN A 131 17.75 -1.43 -19.55
CA GLN A 131 18.11 -1.91 -20.89
C GLN A 131 19.08 -3.08 -20.81
N ILE A 132 18.97 -4.02 -21.76
CA ILE A 132 19.87 -5.14 -21.92
C ILE A 132 20.93 -4.77 -22.97
N ASP A 133 22.09 -4.34 -22.51
CA ASP A 133 23.22 -3.99 -23.38
C ASP A 133 24.11 -5.22 -23.69
N CYS A 134 24.21 -6.16 -22.75
CA CYS A 134 25.01 -7.38 -22.86
C CYS A 134 24.13 -8.60 -22.67
N SER A 135 24.39 -9.67 -23.44
CA SER A 135 23.64 -10.92 -23.35
C SER A 135 24.55 -12.14 -23.58
N ALA A 136 24.01 -13.34 -23.32
CA ALA A 136 24.66 -14.63 -23.62
C ALA A 136 26.06 -14.82 -22.98
N SER A 137 26.33 -14.20 -21.81
CA SER A 137 27.55 -14.44 -21.03
C SER A 137 27.21 -14.53 -19.55
N PHE A 138 28.02 -15.25 -18.75
CA PHE A 138 27.80 -15.42 -17.31
C PHE A 138 27.82 -14.10 -16.52
N ASP A 139 28.52 -13.09 -17.02
CA ASP A 139 28.68 -11.79 -16.41
C ASP A 139 27.75 -10.72 -16.99
N ALA A 140 26.87 -11.10 -17.93
CA ALA A 140 25.94 -10.17 -18.59
C ALA A 140 25.08 -9.36 -17.59
N LEU A 141 24.56 -10.00 -16.56
CA LEU A 141 23.75 -9.32 -15.53
C LEU A 141 24.56 -8.23 -14.83
N LEU A 142 25.78 -8.55 -14.37
CA LEU A 142 26.62 -7.59 -13.66
C LEU A 142 27.00 -6.41 -14.56
N LYS A 143 27.38 -6.69 -15.82
CA LYS A 143 27.68 -5.65 -16.80
C LYS A 143 26.51 -4.73 -17.08
N ASN A 144 25.33 -5.30 -17.28
CA ASN A 144 24.12 -4.50 -17.49
C ASN A 144 23.80 -3.61 -16.29
N MET A 145 23.99 -4.10 -15.06
CA MET A 145 23.79 -3.30 -13.86
C MET A 145 24.83 -2.17 -13.74
N GLU A 146 26.11 -2.42 -14.05
CA GLU A 146 27.14 -1.38 -14.04
C GLU A 146 26.82 -0.28 -15.08
N ILE A 147 26.41 -0.68 -16.29
CA ILE A 147 26.01 0.27 -17.34
C ILE A 147 24.77 1.05 -16.91
N GLU A 148 23.78 0.38 -16.34
CA GLU A 148 22.55 1.00 -15.88
C GLU A 148 22.79 2.05 -14.78
N PHE A 149 23.57 1.71 -13.74
CA PHE A 149 23.92 2.65 -12.69
C PHE A 149 24.79 3.82 -13.19
N GLY A 150 25.69 3.57 -14.15
CA GLY A 150 26.48 4.64 -14.78
C GLY A 150 25.62 5.56 -15.63
N ARG A 151 24.72 4.99 -16.46
CA ARG A 151 23.83 5.73 -17.37
C ARG A 151 22.81 6.60 -16.63
N ASN A 152 22.26 6.09 -15.55
CA ASN A 152 21.17 6.69 -14.80
C ASN A 152 21.57 7.10 -13.36
N HIS A 153 22.84 7.50 -13.18
CA HIS A 153 23.41 7.81 -11.86
C HIS A 153 22.57 8.79 -11.06
N GLU A 154 22.18 9.93 -11.66
CA GLU A 154 21.37 10.96 -10.98
C GLU A 154 20.02 10.42 -10.51
N ARG A 155 19.38 9.55 -11.30
CA ARG A 155 18.12 8.89 -10.91
C ARG A 155 18.29 8.05 -9.66
N TYR A 156 19.36 7.26 -9.57
CA TYR A 156 19.63 6.40 -8.42
C TYR A 156 20.05 7.19 -7.19
N GLU A 157 20.76 8.28 -7.33
CA GLU A 157 21.03 9.20 -6.23
C GLU A 157 19.74 9.80 -5.69
N PHE A 158 18.83 10.23 -6.57
CA PHE A 158 17.54 10.76 -6.22
C PHE A 158 16.66 9.71 -5.51
N LEU A 159 16.56 8.50 -6.03
CA LEU A 159 15.81 7.42 -5.43
C LEU A 159 16.36 7.02 -4.05
N ARG A 160 17.68 6.97 -3.91
CA ARG A 160 18.33 6.74 -2.61
C ARG A 160 18.00 7.83 -1.60
N TRP A 161 18.04 9.08 -2.03
CA TRP A 161 17.62 10.21 -1.21
C TRP A 161 16.15 10.05 -0.80
N GLY A 162 15.26 9.71 -1.73
CA GLY A 162 13.84 9.48 -1.47
C GLY A 162 13.62 8.41 -0.41
N GLN A 163 14.26 7.25 -0.55
CA GLN A 163 14.16 6.15 0.42
C GLN A 163 14.68 6.53 1.82
N GLN A 164 15.70 7.39 1.91
CA GLN A 164 16.21 7.88 3.20
C GLN A 164 15.34 8.98 3.81
N THR A 165 14.60 9.69 2.97
CA THR A 165 13.83 10.87 3.34
C THR A 165 12.38 10.54 3.71
N PHE A 166 11.74 9.63 2.98
CA PHE A 166 10.36 9.21 3.20
C PHE A 166 10.33 7.90 4.00
N LYS A 167 9.68 7.91 5.16
CA LYS A 167 9.64 6.76 6.08
C LYS A 167 8.87 5.55 5.51
N LYS A 168 7.91 5.81 4.63
CA LYS A 168 7.03 4.79 4.05
C LYS A 168 7.40 4.42 2.61
N LEU A 169 8.56 4.86 2.10
CA LEU A 169 9.03 4.55 0.76
C LEU A 169 10.16 3.53 0.80
N ARG A 170 9.98 2.41 0.10
CA ARG A 170 11.01 1.40 -0.15
C ARG A 170 11.32 1.34 -1.64
N ILE A 171 12.59 1.30 -1.98
CA ILE A 171 13.07 1.17 -3.36
C ILE A 171 13.68 -0.22 -3.54
N VAL A 172 13.20 -0.96 -4.53
CA VAL A 172 13.81 -2.21 -5.00
C VAL A 172 14.72 -1.86 -6.19
N PRO A 173 16.03 -2.09 -6.09
CA PRO A 173 16.98 -1.72 -7.14
C PRO A 173 16.83 -2.61 -8.38
N PRO A 174 17.45 -2.24 -9.53
CA PRO A 174 17.46 -3.07 -10.72
C PRO A 174 18.20 -4.41 -10.49
N GLY A 175 17.90 -5.41 -11.32
CA GLY A 175 18.55 -6.72 -11.29
C GLY A 175 17.93 -7.73 -10.32
N VAL A 176 16.85 -7.37 -9.60
CA VAL A 176 16.11 -8.30 -8.73
C VAL A 176 15.05 -9.08 -9.52
N GLY A 177 14.43 -8.47 -10.49
CA GLY A 177 13.38 -9.04 -11.33
C GLY A 177 12.32 -8.01 -11.70
N ILE A 178 11.36 -8.42 -12.51
CA ILE A 178 10.25 -7.55 -12.92
C ILE A 178 9.27 -7.29 -11.75
N CYS A 179 8.60 -6.16 -11.78
CA CYS A 179 7.78 -5.62 -10.70
C CYS A 179 6.80 -6.65 -10.13
N HIS A 180 6.00 -7.30 -10.98
CA HIS A 180 4.98 -8.23 -10.51
C HIS A 180 5.57 -9.52 -9.92
N GLN A 181 6.67 -10.04 -10.46
CA GLN A 181 7.36 -11.21 -9.89
C GLN A 181 8.00 -10.86 -8.55
N VAL A 182 8.74 -9.76 -8.48
CA VAL A 182 9.33 -9.25 -7.22
C VAL A 182 8.25 -9.04 -6.17
N ASN A 183 7.11 -8.48 -6.57
CA ASN A 183 5.98 -8.30 -5.67
C ASN A 183 5.49 -9.64 -5.10
N LEU A 184 5.16 -10.60 -5.96
CA LEU A 184 4.59 -11.87 -5.53
C LEU A 184 5.57 -12.72 -4.72
N GLU A 185 6.86 -12.65 -5.03
CA GLU A 185 7.87 -13.49 -4.38
C GLU A 185 8.43 -12.90 -3.07
N PHE A 186 8.49 -11.56 -2.95
CA PHE A 186 9.23 -10.91 -1.86
C PHE A 186 8.47 -9.80 -1.12
N LEU A 187 7.44 -9.18 -1.72
CA LEU A 187 6.84 -7.98 -1.15
C LEU A 187 5.39 -8.17 -0.71
N ALA A 188 4.68 -9.14 -1.30
CA ALA A 188 3.24 -9.29 -1.14
C ALA A 188 2.86 -10.13 0.07
N ASP A 189 3.08 -9.59 1.27
CA ASP A 189 2.59 -10.21 2.50
C ASP A 189 1.06 -10.30 2.48
N GLY A 190 0.50 -11.45 2.85
CA GLY A 190 -0.96 -11.65 2.87
C GLY A 190 -1.66 -10.86 3.97
N VAL A 191 -0.94 -10.53 5.04
CA VAL A 191 -1.41 -9.76 6.19
C VAL A 191 -0.35 -8.73 6.55
N HIS A 192 -0.77 -7.48 6.64
CA HIS A 192 0.05 -6.40 7.18
C HIS A 192 -0.13 -6.29 8.69
N ALA A 193 0.90 -5.82 9.39
CA ALA A 193 0.87 -5.57 10.82
C ALA A 193 1.58 -4.25 11.13
N GLU A 194 0.83 -3.26 11.62
CA GLU A 194 1.36 -1.92 11.94
C GLU A 194 1.48 -1.72 13.45
N PRO A 195 2.65 -1.27 13.95
CA PRO A 195 2.79 -0.88 15.34
C PRO A 195 1.86 0.29 15.70
N GLN A 196 1.13 0.14 16.80
CA GLN A 196 0.28 1.18 17.37
C GLN A 196 0.99 1.89 18.52
N ALA A 197 0.52 3.08 18.90
CA ALA A 197 1.12 3.89 19.95
C ALA A 197 1.11 3.21 21.33
N ASP A 198 0.19 2.28 21.57
CA ASP A 198 0.08 1.51 22.81
C ASP A 198 0.95 0.24 22.85
N GLY A 199 1.77 0.02 21.81
CA GLY A 199 2.64 -1.14 21.66
C GLY A 199 1.95 -2.39 21.11
N THR A 200 0.67 -2.32 20.73
CA THR A 200 0.00 -3.40 19.99
C THR A 200 0.36 -3.38 18.50
N LEU A 201 0.15 -4.49 17.80
CA LEU A 201 0.21 -4.55 16.34
C LEU A 201 -1.23 -4.59 15.80
N LEU A 202 -1.58 -3.68 14.90
CA LEU A 202 -2.83 -3.76 14.16
C LEU A 202 -2.63 -4.60 12.90
N ALA A 203 -3.25 -5.78 12.87
CA ALA A 203 -3.22 -6.68 11.72
C ALA A 203 -4.42 -6.47 10.80
N TYR A 204 -4.17 -6.43 9.50
CA TYR A 204 -5.21 -6.28 8.48
C TYR A 204 -4.81 -6.97 7.17
N PRO A 205 -5.79 -7.37 6.34
CA PRO A 205 -5.51 -8.06 5.09
C PRO A 205 -4.81 -7.16 4.09
N ARG A 206 -4.00 -7.78 3.24
CA ARG A 206 -3.40 -7.10 2.09
C ARG A 206 -4.46 -6.52 1.17
N SER A 207 -4.23 -5.30 0.76
CA SER A 207 -4.84 -4.67 -0.41
C SER A 207 -3.80 -3.74 -1.01
N GLU A 208 -3.73 -3.65 -2.34
CA GLU A 208 -2.72 -2.84 -3.00
C GLU A 208 -3.25 -2.16 -4.24
N GLU A 209 -2.71 -0.99 -4.51
CA GLU A 209 -2.89 -0.24 -5.75
C GLU A 209 -1.60 -0.37 -6.57
N HIS A 210 -1.74 -0.68 -7.84
CA HIS A 210 -0.66 -0.70 -8.81
C HIS A 210 -0.81 0.46 -9.76
N THR A 211 0.27 1.21 -9.99
CA THR A 211 0.34 2.04 -11.19
C THR A 211 0.82 1.14 -12.32
N SER A 212 -0.11 0.57 -13.07
CA SER A 212 0.22 -0.17 -14.29
C SER A 212 0.59 0.80 -15.41
N GLU A 213 1.45 0.36 -16.31
CA GLU A 213 1.69 1.06 -17.56
C GLU A 213 0.40 1.03 -18.39
N LEU A 214 0.01 2.19 -18.90
CA LEU A 214 -0.97 2.35 -19.96
C LEU A 214 -0.29 2.33 -21.31
#